data_cb282b5d653ffce742fdfc962152ff93
#
_entry.id   cb282b5d653ffce742fdfc962152ff93
#
_cell.length_a   1.000
_cell.length_b   1.000
_cell.length_c   1.000
_cell.angle_alpha   90.00
_cell.angle_beta   90.00
_cell.angle_gamma   90.00
#
_symmetry.space_group_name_H-M   'P 1'
#
loop_
_entity.id
_entity.type
_entity.pdbx_description
1 polymer ?
#
loop_
_entity_poly.entity_id
_entity_poly.type
_entity_poly.pdbx_seq_one_letter_code
_entity_poly.pdbx_strand_id
1 'polypeptide(L)'
;MRVLLCSPIKTVGGISIWTRHILAYYDKIDCDIDLDHFYADEKMISSDISSLYRIYLGIISYFPFLIRLRRQLLNHEYDIMHLASSASISLIKDIFAIKIAKKQGTKAIIHFRFGRIPELYESPNWEQKLIHKVIKLSDKVIVIDSKSYKTLFSKGYKNIELLPNPLAPEVNRIIYDSPITSREENKILFVGHVLETKGIFELIDVCKNLRNNNRDIKLTIVGYVSEAMRQKINVRAGVEHNSWLEISGEEDYETTIHEMLSAAVFVLPSYTEGFPNVILEAMACACPIVATLVGAIPEMLNIENEEACGLCIEPRNVSQLQAAIQRMLDDKEFAKKCAINAQNRVNEVYALPSVWNQMTEIWHSALQ
;
A
#
# COMPACT_ATOMS: atom_id res chain seq x y z
N MET A 1 0.28 13.14 -26.14
CA MET A 1 1.46 12.60 -25.39
C MET A 1 1.37 11.08 -25.36
N ARG A 2 2.45 10.39 -25.76
CA ARG A 2 2.46 8.91 -25.78
C ARG A 2 3.31 8.34 -24.66
N VAL A 3 2.70 7.50 -23.81
CA VAL A 3 3.31 6.96 -22.58
C VAL A 3 3.39 5.44 -22.63
N LEU A 4 4.57 4.88 -22.34
CA LEU A 4 4.79 3.44 -22.15
C LEU A 4 4.81 3.12 -20.66
N LEU A 5 3.72 2.56 -20.13
CA LEU A 5 3.63 2.11 -18.74
C LEU A 5 4.24 0.71 -18.61
N CYS A 6 5.41 0.63 -18.00
CA CYS A 6 6.13 -0.64 -17.75
C CYS A 6 5.84 -1.13 -16.34
N SER A 7 4.95 -2.10 -16.19
CA SER A 7 4.54 -2.61 -14.89
C SER A 7 4.04 -4.06 -14.97
N PRO A 8 4.11 -4.84 -13.86
CA PRO A 8 3.48 -6.15 -13.80
C PRO A 8 1.96 -6.03 -13.75
N ILE A 9 1.24 -7.04 -14.28
CA ILE A 9 -0.22 -7.10 -14.25
C ILE A 9 -0.76 -8.47 -13.84
N LYS A 10 -0.02 -9.56 -14.12
CA LYS A 10 -0.45 -10.95 -13.89
C LYS A 10 -0.01 -11.49 -12.53
N THR A 11 1.05 -10.95 -11.95
CA THR A 11 1.55 -11.38 -10.64
C THR A 11 0.61 -10.94 -9.53
N VAL A 12 0.56 -11.71 -8.44
CA VAL A 12 -0.16 -11.30 -7.23
C VAL A 12 0.66 -10.25 -6.49
N GLY A 13 0.05 -9.09 -6.16
CA GLY A 13 0.72 -8.04 -5.40
C GLY A 13 0.21 -6.63 -5.70
N GLY A 14 0.56 -5.70 -4.82
CA GLY A 14 0.05 -4.33 -4.85
C GLY A 14 0.35 -3.57 -6.15
N ILE A 15 1.51 -3.82 -6.80
CA ILE A 15 1.85 -3.17 -8.07
C ILE A 15 0.91 -3.63 -9.19
N SER A 16 0.64 -4.93 -9.28
CA SER A 16 -0.25 -5.49 -10.30
C SER A 16 -1.70 -5.06 -10.12
N ILE A 17 -2.16 -4.92 -8.86
CA ILE A 17 -3.49 -4.38 -8.54
C ILE A 17 -3.57 -2.92 -8.99
N TRP A 18 -2.58 -2.11 -8.62
CA TRP A 18 -2.50 -0.72 -9.06
C TRP A 18 -2.50 -0.60 -10.60
N THR A 19 -1.70 -1.42 -11.29
CA THR A 19 -1.65 -1.43 -12.77
C THR A 19 -3.02 -1.71 -13.36
N ARG A 20 -3.73 -2.72 -12.85
CA ARG A 20 -5.09 -3.04 -13.32
C ARG A 20 -6.06 -1.88 -13.12
N HIS A 21 -6.02 -1.21 -11.95
CA HIS A 21 -6.89 -0.06 -11.67
C HIS A 21 -6.60 1.11 -12.61
N ILE A 22 -5.32 1.44 -12.85
CA ILE A 22 -4.92 2.51 -13.76
C ILE A 22 -5.38 2.23 -15.19
N LEU A 23 -5.14 1.02 -15.71
CA LEU A 23 -5.54 0.66 -17.05
C LEU A 23 -7.07 0.61 -17.22
N ALA A 24 -7.78 0.00 -16.27
CA ALA A 24 -9.25 -0.05 -16.29
C ALA A 24 -9.91 1.34 -16.14
N TYR A 25 -9.23 2.29 -15.52
CA TYR A 25 -9.68 3.67 -15.48
C TYR A 25 -9.41 4.40 -16.80
N TYR A 26 -8.20 4.24 -17.36
CA TYR A 26 -7.83 4.78 -18.65
C TYR A 26 -8.79 4.36 -19.77
N ASP A 27 -9.20 3.09 -19.79
CA ASP A 27 -10.13 2.55 -20.79
C ASP A 27 -11.54 3.20 -20.73
N LYS A 28 -11.87 3.94 -19.65
CA LYS A 28 -13.19 4.56 -19.42
C LYS A 28 -13.21 6.06 -19.62
N ILE A 29 -12.05 6.69 -19.70
CA ILE A 29 -11.94 8.14 -19.83
C ILE A 29 -11.53 8.52 -21.22
N ASP A 30 -11.96 9.71 -21.67
CA ASP A 30 -11.45 10.36 -22.87
C ASP A 30 -10.35 11.35 -22.44
N CYS A 31 -9.13 11.17 -22.94
CA CYS A 31 -8.00 12.01 -22.62
C CYS A 31 -6.98 12.06 -23.76
N ASP A 32 -6.19 13.13 -23.84
CA ASP A 32 -5.16 13.35 -24.86
C ASP A 32 -3.88 12.53 -24.66
N ILE A 33 -3.95 11.45 -23.88
CA ILE A 33 -2.83 10.56 -23.58
C ILE A 33 -3.01 9.25 -24.32
N ASP A 34 -2.01 8.86 -25.09
CA ASP A 34 -1.91 7.52 -25.70
C ASP A 34 -1.08 6.63 -24.76
N LEU A 35 -1.75 5.76 -24.01
CA LEU A 35 -1.14 4.91 -22.97
C LEU A 35 -1.00 3.47 -23.44
N ASP A 36 0.23 3.06 -23.73
CA ASP A 36 0.56 1.66 -23.99
C ASP A 36 1.05 0.96 -22.74
N HIS A 37 0.59 -0.27 -22.49
CA HIS A 37 1.08 -1.09 -21.39
C HIS A 37 2.13 -2.11 -21.85
N PHE A 38 3.30 -2.07 -21.22
CA PHE A 38 4.37 -3.03 -21.41
C PHE A 38 4.50 -3.98 -20.22
N TYR A 39 4.28 -5.28 -20.47
CA TYR A 39 4.28 -6.32 -19.42
C TYR A 39 5.67 -6.51 -18.83
N ALA A 40 5.81 -6.13 -17.56
CA ALA A 40 7.01 -6.28 -16.77
C ALA A 40 6.92 -7.48 -15.79
N ASP A 41 6.04 -8.44 -16.05
CA ASP A 41 5.89 -9.62 -15.20
C ASP A 41 7.19 -10.44 -15.17
N GLU A 42 7.71 -10.65 -13.99
CA GLU A 42 8.84 -11.53 -13.72
C GLU A 42 8.32 -12.96 -13.53
N LYS A 43 9.05 -13.96 -14.06
CA LYS A 43 8.72 -15.35 -13.76
C LYS A 43 8.87 -15.56 -12.24
N MET A 44 7.81 -16.05 -11.60
CA MET A 44 7.91 -16.49 -10.21
C MET A 44 8.92 -17.64 -10.14
N ILE A 45 10.00 -17.42 -9.41
CA ILE A 45 11.01 -18.43 -9.14
C ILE A 45 10.63 -19.09 -7.81
N SER A 46 10.49 -20.41 -7.79
CA SER A 46 10.11 -21.21 -6.61
C SER A 46 10.94 -20.83 -5.38
N SER A 47 10.31 -20.82 -4.21
CA SER A 47 10.94 -20.61 -2.91
C SER A 47 11.93 -21.72 -2.52
N ASP A 48 11.84 -22.89 -3.14
CA ASP A 48 12.60 -24.09 -2.78
C ASP A 48 14.03 -24.12 -3.31
N ILE A 49 14.44 -23.06 -4.00
CA ILE A 49 15.75 -22.93 -4.64
C ILE A 49 16.67 -22.07 -3.76
N SER A 50 17.97 -22.41 -3.70
CA SER A 50 18.96 -21.65 -2.94
C SER A 50 18.95 -20.17 -3.33
N SER A 51 19.16 -19.28 -2.36
CA SER A 51 19.08 -17.82 -2.55
C SER A 51 20.02 -17.32 -3.65
N LEU A 52 21.23 -17.84 -3.78
CA LEU A 52 22.20 -17.46 -4.82
C LEU A 52 21.73 -17.86 -6.22
N TYR A 53 21.20 -19.05 -6.38
CA TYR A 53 20.70 -19.53 -7.67
C TYR A 53 19.43 -18.79 -8.09
N ARG A 54 18.59 -18.41 -7.13
CA ARG A 54 17.42 -17.57 -7.36
C ARG A 54 17.79 -16.17 -7.87
N ILE A 55 18.86 -15.57 -7.30
CA ILE A 55 19.43 -14.30 -7.77
C ILE A 55 19.92 -14.42 -9.22
N TYR A 56 20.66 -15.49 -9.52
CA TYR A 56 21.19 -15.77 -10.86
C TYR A 56 20.06 -15.93 -11.89
N LEU A 57 19.04 -16.72 -11.59
CA LEU A 57 17.86 -16.90 -12.47
C LEU A 57 17.09 -15.58 -12.63
N GLY A 58 16.96 -14.80 -11.56
CA GLY A 58 16.36 -13.47 -11.61
C GLY A 58 17.08 -12.56 -12.60
N ILE A 59 18.39 -12.46 -12.51
CA ILE A 59 19.20 -11.64 -13.43
C ILE A 59 19.06 -12.10 -14.89
N ILE A 60 19.11 -13.43 -15.12
CA ILE A 60 18.94 -13.96 -16.49
C ILE A 60 17.55 -13.65 -17.04
N SER A 61 16.51 -13.66 -16.21
CA SER A 61 15.14 -13.33 -16.64
C SER A 61 14.99 -11.87 -17.12
N TYR A 62 15.91 -10.97 -16.75
CA TYR A 62 15.89 -9.57 -17.20
C TYR A 62 16.28 -9.40 -18.68
N PHE A 63 17.10 -10.28 -19.25
CA PHE A 63 17.52 -10.16 -20.65
C PHE A 63 16.35 -10.18 -21.65
N PRO A 64 15.42 -11.15 -21.60
CA PRO A 64 14.26 -11.15 -22.47
C PRO A 64 13.39 -9.89 -22.32
N PHE A 65 13.23 -9.39 -21.09
CA PHE A 65 12.51 -8.15 -20.83
C PHE A 65 13.20 -6.96 -21.53
N LEU A 66 14.51 -6.79 -21.36
CA LEU A 66 15.27 -5.67 -21.94
C LEU A 66 15.30 -5.74 -23.46
N ILE A 67 15.38 -6.94 -24.06
CA ILE A 67 15.31 -7.12 -25.52
C ILE A 67 13.94 -6.72 -26.05
N ARG A 68 12.85 -7.16 -25.40
CA ARG A 68 11.47 -6.80 -25.77
C ARG A 68 11.26 -5.29 -25.62
N LEU A 69 11.69 -4.70 -24.51
CA LEU A 69 11.59 -3.26 -24.26
C LEU A 69 12.33 -2.46 -25.33
N ARG A 70 13.56 -2.86 -25.68
CA ARG A 70 14.33 -2.19 -26.73
C ARG A 70 13.62 -2.27 -28.09
N ARG A 71 13.03 -3.42 -28.43
CA ARG A 71 12.26 -3.56 -29.69
C ARG A 71 11.01 -2.68 -29.69
N GLN A 72 10.30 -2.61 -28.56
CA GLN A 72 9.12 -1.75 -28.42
C GLN A 72 9.47 -0.28 -28.66
N LEU A 73 10.54 0.21 -27.99
CA LEU A 73 11.01 1.59 -28.12
C LEU A 73 11.68 1.91 -29.46
N LEU A 74 12.09 0.92 -30.24
CA LEU A 74 12.60 1.11 -31.62
C LEU A 74 11.47 1.14 -32.65
N ASN A 75 10.41 0.41 -32.40
CA ASN A 75 9.29 0.28 -33.34
C ASN A 75 8.22 1.36 -33.15
N HIS A 76 8.19 2.03 -32.00
CA HIS A 76 7.22 3.04 -31.67
C HIS A 76 7.89 4.21 -30.94
N GLU A 77 7.50 5.42 -31.29
CA GLU A 77 7.94 6.63 -30.57
C GLU A 77 7.11 6.82 -29.30
N TYR A 78 7.79 7.01 -28.18
CA TYR A 78 7.18 7.32 -26.88
C TYR A 78 7.82 8.58 -26.31
N ASP A 79 7.00 9.48 -25.81
CA ASP A 79 7.46 10.67 -25.09
C ASP A 79 8.02 10.26 -23.72
N ILE A 80 7.33 9.31 -23.06
CA ILE A 80 7.63 8.89 -21.66
C ILE A 80 7.60 7.37 -21.55
N MET A 81 8.56 6.82 -20.81
CA MET A 81 8.53 5.49 -20.22
C MET A 81 8.31 5.64 -18.69
N HIS A 82 7.16 5.19 -18.20
CA HIS A 82 6.86 5.13 -16.75
C HIS A 82 7.10 3.70 -16.24
N LEU A 83 8.14 3.51 -15.44
CA LEU A 83 8.57 2.20 -14.94
C LEU A 83 8.23 2.02 -13.47
N ALA A 84 7.33 1.10 -13.13
CA ALA A 84 7.03 0.73 -11.75
C ALA A 84 8.09 -0.23 -11.19
N SER A 85 8.65 0.07 -10.01
CA SER A 85 9.74 -0.68 -9.38
C SER A 85 9.42 -1.07 -7.94
N SER A 86 9.69 -2.34 -7.61
CA SER A 86 9.67 -2.85 -6.23
C SER A 86 11.01 -2.73 -5.51
N ALA A 87 12.02 -2.16 -6.18
CA ALA A 87 13.41 -2.06 -5.72
C ALA A 87 14.14 -3.42 -5.58
N SER A 88 15.14 -3.48 -4.69
CA SER A 88 15.98 -4.66 -4.50
C SER A 88 16.80 -5.00 -5.78
N ILE A 89 16.96 -6.26 -6.13
CA ILE A 89 17.75 -6.72 -7.28
C ILE A 89 17.15 -6.23 -8.62
N SER A 90 15.83 -6.00 -8.69
CA SER A 90 15.18 -5.48 -9.91
C SER A 90 15.70 -4.10 -10.34
N LEU A 91 16.30 -3.32 -9.43
CA LEU A 91 16.97 -2.04 -9.75
C LEU A 91 18.07 -2.19 -10.82
N ILE A 92 18.69 -3.37 -10.92
CA ILE A 92 19.66 -3.64 -12.00
C ILE A 92 18.97 -3.60 -13.36
N LYS A 93 17.84 -4.28 -13.48
CA LYS A 93 16.99 -4.26 -14.69
C LYS A 93 16.53 -2.83 -15.00
N ASP A 94 16.10 -2.10 -13.95
CA ASP A 94 15.57 -0.75 -14.07
C ASP A 94 16.64 0.23 -14.61
N ILE A 95 17.90 0.12 -14.15
CA ILE A 95 19.03 0.90 -14.67
C ILE A 95 19.20 0.69 -16.18
N PHE A 96 19.12 -0.55 -16.65
CA PHE A 96 19.27 -0.84 -18.08
C PHE A 96 18.03 -0.38 -18.88
N ALA A 97 16.83 -0.56 -18.35
CA ALA A 97 15.60 -0.08 -18.96
C ALA A 97 15.62 1.44 -19.19
N ILE A 98 16.00 2.22 -18.15
CA ILE A 98 16.14 3.68 -18.22
C ILE A 98 17.17 4.08 -19.29
N LYS A 99 18.33 3.41 -19.32
CA LYS A 99 19.36 3.70 -20.35
C LYS A 99 18.88 3.41 -21.76
N ILE A 100 18.10 2.34 -21.97
CA ILE A 100 17.52 2.00 -23.27
C ILE A 100 16.53 3.09 -23.68
N ALA A 101 15.62 3.52 -22.81
CA ALA A 101 14.64 4.57 -23.08
C ALA A 101 15.34 5.89 -23.45
N LYS A 102 16.27 6.34 -22.63
CA LYS A 102 17.00 7.61 -22.88
C LYS A 102 17.81 7.57 -24.18
N LYS A 103 18.33 6.42 -24.58
CA LYS A 103 19.03 6.28 -25.87
C LYS A 103 18.10 6.45 -27.07
N GLN A 104 16.80 6.24 -26.90
CA GLN A 104 15.78 6.45 -27.93
C GLN A 104 15.11 7.84 -27.82
N GLY A 105 15.61 8.74 -26.95
CA GLY A 105 15.02 10.06 -26.73
C GLY A 105 13.80 10.08 -25.81
N THR A 106 13.38 8.90 -25.30
CA THR A 106 12.22 8.76 -24.40
C THR A 106 12.59 9.20 -22.98
N LYS A 107 11.82 10.10 -22.38
CA LYS A 107 11.97 10.47 -20.96
C LYS A 107 11.66 9.28 -20.06
N ALA A 108 12.48 9.07 -19.03
CA ALA A 108 12.35 7.93 -18.12
C ALA A 108 11.90 8.37 -16.73
N ILE A 109 10.73 7.90 -16.34
CA ILE A 109 10.17 8.07 -14.98
C ILE A 109 10.27 6.74 -14.25
N ILE A 110 10.85 6.73 -13.06
CA ILE A 110 10.83 5.59 -12.15
C ILE A 110 9.80 5.83 -11.05
N HIS A 111 8.94 4.86 -10.79
CA HIS A 111 7.95 4.90 -9.73
C HIS A 111 8.27 3.83 -8.68
N PHE A 112 8.81 4.24 -7.55
CA PHE A 112 9.08 3.36 -6.42
C PHE A 112 7.79 3.02 -5.69
N ARG A 113 7.42 1.74 -5.72
CA ARG A 113 6.17 1.22 -5.15
C ARG A 113 6.39 0.56 -3.77
N PHE A 114 7.28 1.14 -2.97
CA PHE A 114 7.65 0.67 -1.62
C PHE A 114 8.01 1.86 -0.73
N GLY A 115 7.84 1.74 0.59
CA GLY A 115 8.00 2.83 1.56
C GLY A 115 9.28 2.78 2.40
N ARG A 116 10.24 1.87 2.14
CA ARG A 116 11.44 1.71 2.99
C ARG A 116 12.66 2.55 2.56
N ILE A 117 12.45 3.59 1.75
CA ILE A 117 13.52 4.51 1.35
C ILE A 117 14.20 5.16 2.57
N PRO A 118 13.46 5.63 3.60
CA PRO A 118 14.08 6.22 4.78
C PRO A 118 15.08 5.28 5.46
N GLU A 119 14.69 4.03 5.70
CA GLU A 119 15.52 3.02 6.36
C GLU A 119 16.79 2.72 5.56
N LEU A 120 16.69 2.68 4.22
CA LEU A 120 17.84 2.47 3.33
C LEU A 120 18.83 3.63 3.36
N TYR A 121 18.38 4.85 3.66
CA TYR A 121 19.26 6.01 3.79
C TYR A 121 19.78 6.22 5.22
N GLU A 122 19.12 5.67 6.23
CA GLU A 122 19.63 5.58 7.60
C GLU A 122 20.72 4.51 7.74
N SER A 123 20.56 3.37 7.06
CA SER A 123 21.51 2.25 7.06
C SER A 123 21.92 1.89 5.63
N PRO A 124 22.85 2.66 5.02
CA PRO A 124 23.21 2.50 3.62
C PRO A 124 23.83 1.13 3.31
N ASN A 125 23.34 0.53 2.24
CA ASN A 125 23.79 -0.77 1.77
C ASN A 125 23.90 -0.79 0.22
N TRP A 126 24.09 -1.96 -0.39
CA TRP A 126 24.17 -2.12 -1.85
C TRP A 126 22.91 -1.65 -2.57
N GLU A 127 21.72 -1.83 -1.96
CA GLU A 127 20.44 -1.43 -2.53
C GLU A 127 20.32 0.10 -2.60
N GLN A 128 20.73 0.81 -1.54
CA GLN A 128 20.77 2.27 -1.52
C GLN A 128 21.67 2.83 -2.65
N LYS A 129 22.82 2.17 -2.92
CA LYS A 129 23.70 2.57 -4.04
C LYS A 129 23.02 2.41 -5.40
N LEU A 130 22.23 1.35 -5.59
CA LEU A 130 21.45 1.15 -6.82
C LEU A 130 20.31 2.16 -6.93
N ILE A 131 19.58 2.44 -5.86
CA ILE A 131 18.56 3.48 -5.81
C ILE A 131 19.14 4.84 -6.20
N HIS A 132 20.26 5.23 -5.60
CA HIS A 132 20.97 6.46 -5.96
C HIS A 132 21.28 6.55 -7.46
N LYS A 133 21.75 5.43 -8.05
CA LYS A 133 22.06 5.36 -9.48
C LYS A 133 20.79 5.48 -10.34
N VAL A 134 19.71 4.82 -9.96
CA VAL A 134 18.43 4.90 -10.65
C VAL A 134 17.88 6.33 -10.61
N ILE A 135 17.85 6.96 -9.44
CA ILE A 135 17.40 8.35 -9.28
C ILE A 135 18.16 9.30 -10.19
N LYS A 136 19.50 9.18 -10.21
CA LYS A 136 20.35 10.05 -11.07
C LYS A 136 20.15 9.83 -12.58
N LEU A 137 19.72 8.67 -12.98
CA LEU A 137 19.47 8.36 -14.40
C LEU A 137 18.08 8.78 -14.84
N SER A 138 17.11 8.84 -13.93
CA SER A 138 15.70 9.14 -14.22
C SER A 138 15.47 10.64 -14.41
N ASP A 139 14.57 10.99 -15.32
CA ASP A 139 14.13 12.38 -15.51
C ASP A 139 13.20 12.80 -14.35
N LYS A 140 12.32 11.91 -13.91
CA LYS A 140 11.50 12.06 -12.69
C LYS A 140 11.51 10.77 -11.88
N VAL A 141 11.32 10.91 -10.58
CA VAL A 141 11.23 9.81 -9.61
C VAL A 141 9.97 9.97 -8.80
N ILE A 142 9.09 8.99 -8.84
CA ILE A 142 7.86 9.00 -8.06
C ILE A 142 8.03 8.11 -6.83
N VAL A 143 7.62 8.62 -5.68
CA VAL A 143 7.51 7.88 -4.41
C VAL A 143 6.07 7.93 -3.91
N ILE A 144 5.67 6.94 -3.09
CA ILE A 144 4.27 6.76 -2.67
C ILE A 144 3.95 7.41 -1.32
N ASP A 145 4.95 7.90 -0.59
CA ASP A 145 4.78 8.46 0.77
C ASP A 145 5.67 9.68 1.01
N SER A 146 5.19 10.60 1.85
CA SER A 146 5.88 11.85 2.18
C SER A 146 7.20 11.64 2.92
N LYS A 147 7.35 10.55 3.69
CA LYS A 147 8.59 10.28 4.41
C LYS A 147 9.71 9.94 3.44
N SER A 148 9.42 9.11 2.43
CA SER A 148 10.34 8.82 1.32
C SER A 148 10.67 10.08 0.52
N TYR A 149 9.66 10.91 0.20
CA TYR A 149 9.87 12.20 -0.48
C TYR A 149 10.81 13.12 0.32
N LYS A 150 10.49 13.39 1.60
CA LYS A 150 11.29 14.25 2.48
C LYS A 150 12.73 13.73 2.63
N THR A 151 12.90 12.40 2.74
CA THR A 151 14.22 11.76 2.83
C THR A 151 15.04 12.04 1.57
N LEU A 152 14.51 11.78 0.39
CA LEU A 152 15.23 12.02 -0.86
C LEU A 152 15.49 13.51 -1.10
N PHE A 153 14.51 14.36 -0.83
CA PHE A 153 14.65 15.82 -0.96
C PHE A 153 15.76 16.35 -0.05
N SER A 154 15.86 15.91 1.20
CA SER A 154 16.93 16.28 2.14
C SER A 154 18.33 15.82 1.69
N LYS A 155 18.41 14.79 0.84
CA LYS A 155 19.67 14.34 0.21
C LYS A 155 20.01 15.11 -1.08
N GLY A 156 19.24 16.14 -1.42
CA GLY A 156 19.52 17.04 -2.54
C GLY A 156 18.97 16.61 -3.89
N TYR A 157 18.13 15.56 -3.95
CA TYR A 157 17.44 15.21 -5.19
C TYR A 157 16.29 16.18 -5.44
N LYS A 158 16.18 16.70 -6.67
CA LYS A 158 15.18 17.72 -7.04
C LYS A 158 14.11 17.17 -8.01
N ASN A 159 14.34 16.00 -8.59
CA ASN A 159 13.46 15.37 -9.57
C ASN A 159 12.48 14.38 -8.93
N ILE A 160 12.12 14.60 -7.67
CA ILE A 160 11.27 13.71 -6.88
C ILE A 160 9.84 14.25 -6.88
N GLU A 161 8.88 13.36 -7.10
CA GLU A 161 7.45 13.64 -7.04
C GLU A 161 6.77 12.67 -6.06
N LEU A 162 5.72 13.14 -5.42
CA LEU A 162 4.88 12.33 -4.53
C LEU A 162 3.61 11.93 -5.28
N LEU A 163 3.33 10.63 -5.34
CA LEU A 163 2.07 10.12 -5.91
C LEU A 163 1.57 8.95 -5.05
N PRO A 164 0.49 9.14 -4.29
CA PRO A 164 -0.05 8.09 -3.42
C PRO A 164 -0.71 6.96 -4.22
N ASN A 165 -1.00 5.84 -3.55
CA ASN A 165 -1.87 4.82 -4.12
C ASN A 165 -3.31 5.32 -4.18
N PRO A 166 -4.06 5.04 -5.25
CA PRO A 166 -5.49 5.31 -5.30
C PRO A 166 -6.29 4.28 -4.49
N LEU A 167 -7.45 4.70 -4.02
CA LEU A 167 -8.50 3.79 -3.56
C LEU A 167 -8.92 2.87 -4.71
N ALA A 168 -9.13 1.59 -4.39
CA ALA A 168 -9.69 0.63 -5.35
C ALA A 168 -11.13 1.04 -5.75
N PRO A 169 -11.43 1.14 -7.06
CA PRO A 169 -12.76 1.61 -7.50
C PRO A 169 -13.91 0.68 -7.09
N GLU A 170 -13.62 -0.59 -6.84
CA GLU A 170 -14.60 -1.58 -6.37
C GLU A 170 -15.19 -1.24 -5.01
N VAL A 171 -14.41 -0.60 -4.12
CA VAL A 171 -14.86 -0.24 -2.75
C VAL A 171 -16.11 0.62 -2.79
N ASN A 172 -16.09 1.69 -3.58
CA ASN A 172 -17.23 2.62 -3.68
C ASN A 172 -18.48 1.91 -4.25
N ARG A 173 -18.31 0.97 -5.19
CA ARG A 173 -19.39 0.16 -5.71
C ARG A 173 -20.00 -0.72 -4.62
N ILE A 174 -19.16 -1.45 -3.86
CA ILE A 174 -19.64 -2.34 -2.80
C ILE A 174 -20.39 -1.54 -1.73
N ILE A 175 -19.85 -0.37 -1.33
CA ILE A 175 -20.50 0.51 -0.35
C ILE A 175 -21.88 0.98 -0.86
N TYR A 176 -21.98 1.34 -2.14
CA TYR A 176 -23.24 1.78 -2.76
C TYR A 176 -24.28 0.66 -2.83
N ASP A 177 -23.85 -0.55 -3.20
CA ASP A 177 -24.73 -1.71 -3.37
C ASP A 177 -25.20 -2.28 -2.02
N SER A 178 -24.47 -2.06 -0.95
CA SER A 178 -24.72 -2.63 0.38
C SER A 178 -24.52 -1.61 1.51
N PRO A 179 -25.34 -0.55 1.57
CA PRO A 179 -25.21 0.45 2.61
C PRO A 179 -25.52 -0.16 3.98
N ILE A 180 -24.54 -0.15 4.90
CA ILE A 180 -24.74 -0.60 6.28
C ILE A 180 -25.34 0.54 7.09
N THR A 181 -26.44 0.27 7.79
CA THR A 181 -27.16 1.25 8.59
C THR A 181 -26.64 1.36 10.02
N SER A 182 -25.94 0.34 10.54
CA SER A 182 -25.37 0.34 11.89
C SER A 182 -24.13 -0.54 11.98
N ARG A 183 -23.18 -0.12 12.82
CA ARG A 183 -22.00 -0.91 13.17
C ARG A 183 -22.29 -1.83 14.36
N GLU A 184 -21.64 -2.99 14.41
CA GLU A 184 -21.68 -3.89 15.55
C GLU A 184 -20.89 -3.27 16.72
N GLU A 185 -21.57 -3.02 17.84
CA GLU A 185 -20.89 -2.49 19.02
C GLU A 185 -19.76 -3.43 19.49
N ASN A 186 -18.64 -2.83 19.87
CA ASN A 186 -17.46 -3.54 20.37
C ASN A 186 -16.81 -4.54 19.38
N LYS A 187 -17.16 -4.53 18.08
CA LYS A 187 -16.47 -5.30 17.06
C LYS A 187 -15.19 -4.60 16.64
N ILE A 188 -14.07 -5.24 16.90
CA ILE A 188 -12.74 -4.81 16.47
C ILE A 188 -12.35 -5.65 15.26
N LEU A 189 -11.87 -5.00 14.21
CA LEU A 189 -11.48 -5.66 12.97
C LEU A 189 -9.99 -5.45 12.69
N PHE A 190 -9.32 -6.52 12.32
CA PHE A 190 -8.00 -6.51 11.69
C PHE A 190 -8.10 -7.14 10.29
N VAL A 191 -7.50 -6.49 9.29
CA VAL A 191 -7.42 -7.03 7.92
C VAL A 191 -5.98 -6.99 7.44
N GLY A 192 -5.48 -8.12 6.96
CA GLY A 192 -4.15 -8.24 6.35
C GLY A 192 -3.50 -9.59 6.57
N HIS A 193 -2.34 -9.79 5.99
CA HIS A 193 -1.53 -10.99 6.21
C HIS A 193 -1.15 -11.10 7.69
N VAL A 194 -1.56 -12.18 8.35
CA VAL A 194 -1.42 -12.35 9.80
C VAL A 194 -0.01 -12.77 10.17
N LEU A 195 0.81 -11.78 10.49
CA LEU A 195 2.21 -11.92 10.90
C LEU A 195 2.44 -11.24 12.23
N GLU A 196 3.47 -11.67 12.96
CA GLU A 196 3.90 -11.00 14.19
C GLU A 196 4.22 -9.51 13.97
N THR A 197 4.87 -9.19 12.84
CA THR A 197 5.21 -7.81 12.48
C THR A 197 4.01 -6.92 12.19
N LYS A 198 2.81 -7.49 12.13
CA LYS A 198 1.54 -6.76 12.02
C LYS A 198 0.92 -6.42 13.39
N GLY A 199 1.61 -6.74 14.49
CA GLY A 199 1.17 -6.38 15.84
C GLY A 199 -0.03 -7.18 16.34
N ILE A 200 -0.23 -8.39 15.79
CA ILE A 200 -1.41 -9.20 16.09
C ILE A 200 -1.46 -9.64 17.55
N PHE A 201 -0.29 -9.86 18.17
CA PHE A 201 -0.23 -10.30 19.56
C PHE A 201 -0.58 -9.17 20.54
N GLU A 202 -0.14 -7.94 20.23
CA GLU A 202 -0.50 -6.75 21.01
C GLU A 202 -2.01 -6.51 20.94
N LEU A 203 -2.61 -6.68 19.76
CA LEU A 203 -4.05 -6.54 19.58
C LEU A 203 -4.83 -7.57 20.40
N ILE A 204 -4.41 -8.83 20.40
CA ILE A 204 -5.01 -9.89 21.21
C ILE A 204 -4.92 -9.57 22.71
N ASP A 205 -3.76 -9.13 23.17
CA ASP A 205 -3.57 -8.75 24.58
C ASP A 205 -4.50 -7.61 25.00
N VAL A 206 -4.63 -6.59 24.16
CA VAL A 206 -5.56 -5.49 24.39
C VAL A 206 -7.01 -5.98 24.46
N CYS A 207 -7.44 -6.80 23.50
CA CYS A 207 -8.81 -7.35 23.50
C CYS A 207 -9.08 -8.16 24.78
N LYS A 208 -8.13 -8.99 25.23
CA LYS A 208 -8.23 -9.71 26.51
C LYS A 208 -8.37 -8.77 27.70
N ASN A 209 -7.53 -7.74 27.77
CA ASN A 209 -7.59 -6.76 28.86
C ASN A 209 -8.93 -6.03 28.90
N LEU A 210 -9.47 -5.65 27.72
CA LEU A 210 -10.78 -5.01 27.63
C LEU A 210 -11.90 -5.94 28.08
N ARG A 211 -11.84 -7.23 27.74
CA ARG A 211 -12.80 -8.24 28.19
C ARG A 211 -12.72 -8.49 29.70
N ASN A 212 -11.51 -8.55 30.25
CA ASN A 212 -11.31 -8.69 31.68
C ASN A 212 -11.91 -7.51 32.48
N ASN A 213 -12.06 -6.35 31.84
CA ASN A 213 -12.74 -5.17 32.40
C ASN A 213 -14.26 -5.15 32.08
N ASN A 214 -14.88 -6.32 31.89
CA ASN A 214 -16.31 -6.54 31.63
C ASN A 214 -16.84 -5.90 30.33
N ARG A 215 -15.99 -5.70 29.31
CA ARG A 215 -16.44 -5.24 27.99
C ARG A 215 -16.61 -6.43 27.05
N ASP A 216 -17.76 -6.58 26.43
CA ASP A 216 -18.03 -7.66 25.47
C ASP A 216 -17.39 -7.37 24.11
N ILE A 217 -16.06 -7.48 24.04
CA ILE A 217 -15.27 -7.28 22.83
C ILE A 217 -15.37 -8.52 21.93
N LYS A 218 -15.55 -8.28 20.63
CA LYS A 218 -15.36 -9.26 19.55
C LYS A 218 -14.21 -8.83 18.66
N LEU A 219 -13.26 -9.70 18.38
CA LEU A 219 -12.15 -9.48 17.47
C LEU A 219 -12.31 -10.38 16.25
N THR A 220 -12.46 -9.78 15.06
CA THR A 220 -12.43 -10.48 13.78
C THR A 220 -11.08 -10.22 13.10
N ILE A 221 -10.42 -11.28 12.66
CA ILE A 221 -9.14 -11.26 11.93
C ILE A 221 -9.37 -11.82 10.53
N VAL A 222 -9.24 -10.98 9.51
CA VAL A 222 -9.38 -11.35 8.10
C VAL A 222 -8.01 -11.34 7.40
N GLY A 223 -7.68 -12.41 6.70
CA GLY A 223 -6.49 -12.54 5.89
C GLY A 223 -5.72 -13.83 6.11
N TYR A 224 -4.74 -14.07 5.26
CA TYR A 224 -3.95 -15.30 5.31
C TYR A 224 -3.28 -15.47 6.66
N VAL A 225 -3.47 -16.63 7.27
CA VAL A 225 -2.84 -17.07 8.52
C VAL A 225 -2.29 -18.48 8.35
N SER A 226 -1.00 -18.66 8.62
CA SER A 226 -0.42 -20.00 8.64
C SER A 226 -0.91 -20.78 9.85
N GLU A 227 -0.97 -22.13 9.75
CA GLU A 227 -1.40 -22.99 10.86
C GLU A 227 -0.57 -22.77 12.13
N ALA A 228 0.75 -22.60 11.98
CA ALA A 228 1.63 -22.31 13.11
C ALA A 228 1.29 -20.95 13.77
N MET A 229 0.90 -19.92 12.98
CA MET A 229 0.50 -18.63 13.51
C MET A 229 -0.87 -18.74 14.20
N ARG A 230 -1.82 -19.44 13.61
CA ARG A 230 -3.15 -19.71 14.20
C ARG A 230 -3.02 -20.35 15.59
N GLN A 231 -2.17 -21.36 15.71
CA GLN A 231 -1.92 -22.00 17.01
C GLN A 231 -1.33 -21.04 18.04
N LYS A 232 -0.34 -20.19 17.67
CA LYS A 232 0.21 -19.17 18.55
C LYS A 232 -0.84 -18.17 19.01
N ILE A 233 -1.71 -17.73 18.10
CA ILE A 233 -2.82 -16.82 18.39
C ILE A 233 -3.79 -17.47 19.39
N ASN A 234 -4.23 -18.70 19.16
CA ASN A 234 -5.18 -19.40 20.03
C ASN A 234 -4.61 -19.59 21.44
N VAL A 235 -3.33 -19.98 21.56
CA VAL A 235 -2.64 -20.09 22.85
C VAL A 235 -2.62 -18.75 23.57
N ARG A 236 -2.29 -17.64 22.87
CA ARG A 236 -2.25 -16.31 23.48
C ARG A 236 -3.64 -15.82 23.89
N ALA A 237 -4.64 -16.06 23.06
CA ALA A 237 -6.02 -15.68 23.32
C ALA A 237 -6.62 -16.43 24.52
N GLY A 238 -6.19 -17.66 24.78
CA GLY A 238 -6.61 -18.47 25.94
C GLY A 238 -7.77 -19.42 25.64
N VAL A 239 -8.24 -20.13 26.67
CA VAL A 239 -9.19 -21.26 26.50
C VAL A 239 -10.54 -20.83 25.94
N GLU A 240 -11.00 -19.63 26.27
CA GLU A 240 -12.31 -19.12 25.86
C GLU A 240 -12.26 -18.31 24.55
N HIS A 241 -11.17 -18.40 23.77
CA HIS A 241 -10.97 -17.58 22.59
C HIS A 241 -12.12 -17.68 21.58
N ASN A 242 -12.71 -18.83 21.38
CA ASN A 242 -13.83 -19.04 20.44
C ASN A 242 -15.09 -18.20 20.75
N SER A 243 -15.20 -17.64 21.96
CA SER A 243 -16.35 -16.80 22.33
C SER A 243 -16.24 -15.36 21.85
N TRP A 244 -15.02 -14.91 21.47
CA TRP A 244 -14.76 -13.50 21.17
C TRP A 244 -13.75 -13.26 20.05
N LEU A 245 -13.01 -14.28 19.63
CA LEU A 245 -12.01 -14.21 18.56
C LEU A 245 -12.44 -15.06 17.38
N GLU A 246 -12.58 -14.43 16.24
CA GLU A 246 -12.83 -15.06 14.95
C GLU A 246 -11.62 -14.87 14.03
N ILE A 247 -11.14 -15.96 13.45
CA ILE A 247 -10.07 -15.94 12.44
C ILE A 247 -10.65 -16.52 11.16
N SER A 248 -11.19 -15.65 10.32
CA SER A 248 -11.91 -16.04 9.09
C SER A 248 -10.98 -16.61 8.03
N GLY A 249 -9.69 -16.22 8.05
CA GLY A 249 -8.76 -16.57 6.97
C GLY A 249 -8.83 -15.59 5.81
N GLU A 250 -8.46 -16.05 4.61
CA GLU A 250 -8.60 -15.24 3.39
C GLU A 250 -10.08 -15.23 2.96
N GLU A 251 -10.65 -14.04 2.93
CA GLU A 251 -12.00 -13.78 2.43
C GLU A 251 -11.93 -13.09 1.07
N ASP A 252 -13.04 -13.13 0.34
CA ASP A 252 -13.16 -12.32 -0.87
C ASP A 252 -13.19 -10.82 -0.53
N TYR A 253 -13.01 -10.01 -1.57
CA TYR A 253 -12.86 -8.58 -1.39
C TYR A 253 -14.16 -7.91 -0.90
N GLU A 254 -15.31 -8.38 -1.38
CA GLU A 254 -16.63 -7.87 -1.00
C GLU A 254 -16.94 -8.16 0.47
N THR A 255 -16.72 -9.40 0.91
CA THR A 255 -16.82 -9.81 2.33
C THR A 255 -15.90 -8.96 3.22
N THR A 256 -14.65 -8.74 2.78
CA THR A 256 -13.71 -7.90 3.53
C THR A 256 -14.21 -6.47 3.72
N ILE A 257 -14.80 -5.86 2.68
CA ILE A 257 -15.38 -4.52 2.77
C ILE A 257 -16.63 -4.52 3.69
N HIS A 258 -17.46 -5.55 3.64
CA HIS A 258 -18.61 -5.69 4.56
C HIS A 258 -18.15 -5.79 6.02
N GLU A 259 -17.06 -6.50 6.30
CA GLU A 259 -16.44 -6.53 7.63
C GLU A 259 -16.02 -5.13 8.10
N MET A 260 -15.41 -4.32 7.22
CA MET A 260 -15.04 -2.94 7.52
C MET A 260 -16.25 -2.03 7.74
N LEU A 261 -17.33 -2.22 6.98
CA LEU A 261 -18.57 -1.48 7.14
C LEU A 261 -19.24 -1.80 8.48
N SER A 262 -19.18 -3.04 8.95
CA SER A 262 -19.81 -3.50 10.19
C SER A 262 -19.00 -3.25 11.45
N ALA A 263 -17.68 -3.12 11.36
CA ALA A 263 -16.80 -2.98 12.52
C ALA A 263 -16.96 -1.64 13.25
N ALA A 264 -16.93 -1.67 14.58
CA ALA A 264 -16.88 -0.45 15.40
C ALA A 264 -15.53 0.27 15.30
N VAL A 265 -14.44 -0.50 15.17
CA VAL A 265 -13.06 0.03 15.03
C VAL A 265 -12.25 -0.90 14.16
N PHE A 266 -11.60 -0.35 13.13
CA PHE A 266 -10.54 -1.01 12.38
C PHE A 266 -9.19 -0.75 13.03
N VAL A 267 -8.37 -1.79 13.22
CA VAL A 267 -7.08 -1.69 13.93
C VAL A 267 -5.96 -2.28 13.08
N LEU A 268 -4.92 -1.46 12.82
CA LEU A 268 -3.71 -1.87 12.11
C LEU A 268 -2.45 -1.54 12.93
N PRO A 269 -2.05 -2.39 13.91
CA PRO A 269 -0.97 -2.11 14.85
C PRO A 269 0.41 -2.56 14.33
N SER A 270 0.64 -2.43 13.02
CA SER A 270 1.84 -2.91 12.33
C SER A 270 3.13 -2.27 12.86
N TYR A 271 4.24 -3.02 12.86
CA TYR A 271 5.57 -2.48 13.19
C TYR A 271 6.22 -1.75 12.02
N THR A 272 5.82 -2.09 10.81
CA THR A 272 6.31 -1.48 9.57
C THR A 272 5.26 -1.59 8.48
N GLU A 273 5.12 -0.51 7.72
CA GLU A 273 4.28 -0.42 6.52
C GLU A 273 4.96 0.46 5.47
N GLY A 274 4.56 0.32 4.21
CA GLY A 274 4.85 1.31 3.19
C GLY A 274 3.67 2.27 3.04
N PHE A 275 2.72 1.86 2.21
CA PHE A 275 1.45 2.55 1.97
C PHE A 275 0.33 1.49 2.02
N PRO A 276 -0.27 1.22 3.19
CA PRO A 276 -1.24 0.13 3.34
C PRO A 276 -2.60 0.49 2.74
N ASN A 277 -2.97 -0.14 1.62
CA ASN A 277 -4.24 0.11 0.94
C ASN A 277 -5.46 -0.16 1.84
N VAL A 278 -5.33 -1.10 2.79
CA VAL A 278 -6.38 -1.42 3.76
C VAL A 278 -6.81 -0.20 4.61
N ILE A 279 -5.93 0.78 4.81
CA ILE A 279 -6.29 2.06 5.44
C ILE A 279 -7.20 2.87 4.52
N LEU A 280 -6.94 2.93 3.20
CA LEU A 280 -7.83 3.61 2.25
C LEU A 280 -9.22 2.97 2.22
N GLU A 281 -9.27 1.65 2.27
CA GLU A 281 -10.50 0.85 2.31
C GLU A 281 -11.31 1.15 3.58
N ALA A 282 -10.65 1.15 4.75
CA ALA A 282 -11.29 1.50 6.02
C ALA A 282 -11.78 2.96 6.05
N MET A 283 -11.00 3.91 5.48
CA MET A 283 -11.39 5.32 5.32
C MET A 283 -12.66 5.44 4.45
N ALA A 284 -12.71 4.75 3.31
CA ALA A 284 -13.86 4.77 2.41
C ALA A 284 -15.12 4.19 3.06
N CYS A 285 -14.96 3.16 3.88
CA CYS A 285 -16.03 2.59 4.67
C CYS A 285 -16.47 3.47 5.85
N ALA A 286 -15.88 4.66 6.04
CA ALA A 286 -16.07 5.51 7.22
C ALA A 286 -15.89 4.71 8.53
N CYS A 287 -14.99 3.72 8.56
CA CYS A 287 -14.69 2.93 9.73
C CYS A 287 -13.76 3.73 10.66
N PRO A 288 -14.04 3.86 11.97
CA PRO A 288 -13.09 4.44 12.91
C PRO A 288 -11.76 3.67 12.91
N ILE A 289 -10.63 4.37 12.81
CA ILE A 289 -9.31 3.76 12.57
C ILE A 289 -8.38 4.01 13.75
N VAL A 290 -7.72 2.93 14.21
CA VAL A 290 -6.55 2.99 15.09
C VAL A 290 -5.39 2.29 14.38
N ALA A 291 -4.28 2.99 14.17
CA ALA A 291 -3.12 2.43 13.47
C ALA A 291 -1.80 2.92 14.10
N THR A 292 -0.67 2.48 13.59
CA THR A 292 0.64 2.87 14.10
C THR A 292 1.28 3.99 13.28
N LEU A 293 2.21 4.73 13.90
CA LEU A 293 3.00 5.84 13.32
C LEU A 293 4.09 5.32 12.36
N VAL A 294 3.73 4.45 11.41
CA VAL A 294 4.68 3.84 10.46
C VAL A 294 4.31 4.11 9.01
N GLY A 295 5.32 4.20 8.15
CA GLY A 295 5.14 4.41 6.71
C GLY A 295 4.34 5.65 6.38
N ALA A 296 3.38 5.52 5.49
CA ALA A 296 2.46 6.58 5.07
C ALA A 296 1.25 6.77 6.01
N ILE A 297 1.04 5.91 7.01
CA ILE A 297 -0.17 5.95 7.85
C ILE A 297 -0.42 7.32 8.50
N PRO A 298 0.58 8.00 9.11
CA PRO A 298 0.36 9.33 9.69
C PRO A 298 -0.17 10.37 8.70
N GLU A 299 0.37 10.34 7.48
CA GLU A 299 -0.07 11.20 6.38
C GLU A 299 -1.47 10.82 5.89
N MET A 300 -1.74 9.52 5.71
CA MET A 300 -3.05 9.02 5.26
C MET A 300 -4.15 9.46 6.23
N LEU A 301 -3.90 9.33 7.53
CA LEU A 301 -4.85 9.68 8.59
C LEU A 301 -4.81 11.16 9.02
N ASN A 302 -3.98 12.00 8.37
CA ASN A 302 -3.91 13.44 8.61
C ASN A 302 -3.78 13.83 10.09
N ILE A 303 -2.97 13.06 10.84
CA ILE A 303 -2.96 13.12 12.32
C ILE A 303 -2.41 14.43 12.91
N GLU A 304 -1.67 15.21 12.13
CA GLU A 304 -1.07 16.49 12.56
C GLU A 304 -2.05 17.65 12.48
N ASN A 305 -3.28 17.44 11.94
CA ASN A 305 -4.27 18.48 11.70
C ASN A 305 -5.53 18.27 12.54
N GLU A 306 -6.34 19.33 12.68
CA GLU A 306 -7.62 19.29 13.40
C GLU A 306 -8.65 18.33 12.77
N GLU A 307 -8.47 18.01 11.49
CA GLU A 307 -9.30 17.06 10.73
C GLU A 307 -8.70 15.65 10.71
N ALA A 308 -8.16 15.21 11.84
CA ALA A 308 -7.62 13.86 11.95
C ALA A 308 -8.67 12.80 11.54
N CYS A 309 -8.21 11.82 10.76
CA CYS A 309 -9.03 10.75 10.19
C CYS A 309 -9.00 9.46 11.04
N GLY A 310 -8.32 9.49 12.18
CA GLY A 310 -8.16 8.35 13.07
C GLY A 310 -7.15 8.63 14.17
N LEU A 311 -6.77 7.60 14.93
CA LEU A 311 -5.74 7.67 15.96
C LEU A 311 -4.51 6.88 15.54
N CYS A 312 -3.34 7.47 15.77
CA CYS A 312 -2.06 6.80 15.59
C CYS A 312 -1.33 6.62 16.93
N ILE A 313 -0.65 5.50 17.07
CA ILE A 313 0.10 5.09 18.25
C ILE A 313 1.52 4.67 17.89
N GLU A 314 2.41 4.64 18.85
CA GLU A 314 3.74 4.07 18.65
C GLU A 314 3.66 2.55 18.44
N PRO A 315 4.45 1.97 17.49
CA PRO A 315 4.52 0.53 17.32
C PRO A 315 4.89 -0.20 18.63
N ARG A 316 4.31 -1.37 18.85
CA ARG A 316 4.53 -2.22 20.04
C ARG A 316 4.10 -1.58 21.37
N ASN A 317 3.38 -0.49 21.37
CA ASN A 317 2.90 0.17 22.57
C ASN A 317 1.50 -0.30 22.94
N VAL A 318 1.40 -1.36 23.72
CA VAL A 318 0.13 -1.99 24.13
C VAL A 318 -0.76 -1.02 24.91
N SER A 319 -0.19 -0.16 25.75
CA SER A 319 -0.97 0.78 26.55
C SER A 319 -1.60 1.89 25.70
N GLN A 320 -0.85 2.44 24.73
CA GLN A 320 -1.41 3.41 23.78
C GLN A 320 -2.45 2.75 22.87
N LEU A 321 -2.22 1.51 22.42
CA LEU A 321 -3.17 0.75 21.61
C LEU A 321 -4.48 0.57 22.34
N GLN A 322 -4.43 0.15 23.61
CA GLN A 322 -5.62 -0.02 24.45
C GLN A 322 -6.37 1.30 24.63
N ALA A 323 -5.68 2.37 24.99
CA ALA A 323 -6.29 3.69 25.19
C ALA A 323 -6.94 4.23 23.92
N ALA A 324 -6.30 4.05 22.76
CA ALA A 324 -6.83 4.49 21.47
C ALA A 324 -8.09 3.70 21.06
N ILE A 325 -8.08 2.38 21.22
CA ILE A 325 -9.25 1.53 20.97
C ILE A 325 -10.40 1.92 21.92
N GLN A 326 -10.13 2.05 23.22
CA GLN A 326 -11.14 2.48 24.18
C GLN A 326 -11.76 3.83 23.81
N ARG A 327 -10.93 4.81 23.44
CA ARG A 327 -11.43 6.13 23.03
C ARG A 327 -12.35 6.04 21.82
N MET A 328 -12.00 5.24 20.80
CA MET A 328 -12.87 5.06 19.62
C MET A 328 -14.19 4.35 19.96
N LEU A 329 -14.16 3.45 20.93
CA LEU A 329 -15.36 2.71 21.37
C LEU A 329 -16.25 3.54 22.30
N ASP A 330 -15.67 4.40 23.16
CA ASP A 330 -16.39 5.13 24.21
C ASP A 330 -16.89 6.49 23.75
N ASP A 331 -16.09 7.21 22.97
CA ASP A 331 -16.42 8.54 22.45
C ASP A 331 -16.97 8.41 21.02
N LYS A 332 -18.26 8.10 20.92
CA LYS A 332 -18.94 7.88 19.64
C LYS A 332 -18.92 9.12 18.72
N GLU A 333 -18.99 10.33 19.30
CA GLU A 333 -18.95 11.56 18.52
C GLU A 333 -17.54 11.79 17.94
N PHE A 334 -16.49 11.56 18.71
CA PHE A 334 -15.12 11.62 18.22
C PHE A 334 -14.86 10.59 17.14
N ALA A 335 -15.25 9.32 17.36
CA ALA A 335 -15.09 8.26 16.40
C ALA A 335 -15.81 8.58 15.07
N LYS A 336 -17.06 9.07 15.15
CA LYS A 336 -17.84 9.50 13.99
C LYS A 336 -17.19 10.67 13.25
N LYS A 337 -16.67 11.68 13.98
CA LYS A 337 -15.94 12.81 13.37
C LYS A 337 -14.72 12.31 12.59
N CYS A 338 -13.88 11.47 13.20
CA CYS A 338 -12.73 10.87 12.52
C CYS A 338 -13.12 10.08 11.28
N ALA A 339 -14.18 9.30 11.37
CA ALA A 339 -14.67 8.46 10.28
C ALA A 339 -15.17 9.30 9.08
N ILE A 340 -15.90 10.39 9.34
CA ILE A 340 -16.35 11.32 8.29
C ILE A 340 -15.16 12.04 7.64
N ASN A 341 -14.21 12.52 8.44
CA ASN A 341 -12.99 13.14 7.92
C ASN A 341 -12.20 12.16 7.04
N ALA A 342 -12.11 10.89 7.47
CA ALA A 342 -11.45 9.84 6.70
C ALA A 342 -12.14 9.61 5.34
N GLN A 343 -13.46 9.50 5.32
CA GLN A 343 -14.23 9.31 4.09
C GLN A 343 -14.11 10.51 3.13
N ASN A 344 -14.17 11.72 3.65
CA ASN A 344 -13.96 12.91 2.82
C ASN A 344 -12.56 12.93 2.22
N ARG A 345 -11.53 12.71 3.06
CA ARG A 345 -10.14 12.73 2.63
C ARG A 345 -9.83 11.67 1.57
N VAL A 346 -10.32 10.43 1.73
CA VAL A 346 -10.06 9.38 0.75
C VAL A 346 -10.69 9.70 -0.60
N ASN A 347 -11.87 10.30 -0.61
CA ASN A 347 -12.56 10.70 -1.83
C ASN A 347 -11.92 11.92 -2.52
N GLU A 348 -11.32 12.82 -1.77
CA GLU A 348 -10.65 14.01 -2.32
C GLU A 348 -9.22 13.71 -2.80
N VAL A 349 -8.42 13.06 -1.94
CA VAL A 349 -6.98 12.92 -2.14
C VAL A 349 -6.62 11.61 -2.84
N TYR A 350 -7.29 10.52 -2.47
CA TYR A 350 -6.93 9.16 -2.88
C TYR A 350 -7.91 8.55 -3.89
N ALA A 351 -8.91 9.30 -4.33
CA ALA A 351 -9.78 8.83 -5.41
C ALA A 351 -8.95 8.59 -6.69
N LEU A 352 -9.29 7.54 -7.43
CA LEU A 352 -8.56 7.17 -8.64
C LEU A 352 -8.51 8.32 -9.68
N PRO A 353 -9.57 9.13 -9.90
CA PRO A 353 -9.48 10.32 -10.75
C PRO A 353 -8.45 11.34 -10.26
N SER A 354 -8.40 11.61 -8.94
CA SER A 354 -7.45 12.57 -8.35
C SER A 354 -5.99 12.11 -8.54
N VAL A 355 -5.73 10.82 -8.27
CA VAL A 355 -4.40 10.23 -8.45
C VAL A 355 -4.00 10.16 -9.92
N TRP A 356 -4.95 9.89 -10.83
CA TRP A 356 -4.71 9.93 -12.27
C TRP A 356 -4.30 11.33 -12.74
N ASN A 357 -5.02 12.36 -12.33
CA ASN A 357 -4.70 13.74 -12.68
C ASN A 357 -3.30 14.14 -12.20
N GLN A 358 -2.95 13.82 -10.94
CA GLN A 358 -1.61 14.07 -10.41
C GLN A 358 -0.53 13.30 -11.22
N MET A 359 -0.80 12.05 -11.60
CA MET A 359 0.12 11.24 -12.40
C MET A 359 0.33 11.85 -13.79
N THR A 360 -0.71 12.35 -14.43
CA THR A 360 -0.63 13.00 -15.74
C THR A 360 0.10 14.35 -15.69
N GLU A 361 -0.09 15.11 -14.61
CA GLU A 361 0.69 16.34 -14.36
C GLU A 361 2.19 16.04 -14.21
N ILE A 362 2.55 14.96 -13.51
CA ILE A 362 3.95 14.51 -13.42
C ILE A 362 4.50 14.16 -14.81
N TRP A 363 3.71 13.47 -15.63
CA TRP A 363 4.12 13.16 -17.02
C TRP A 363 4.35 14.43 -17.83
N HIS A 364 3.43 15.39 -17.80
CA HIS A 364 3.61 16.66 -18.51
C HIS A 364 4.83 17.44 -18.02
N SER A 365 5.08 17.45 -16.70
CA SER A 365 6.24 18.13 -16.12
C SER A 365 7.59 17.49 -16.48
N ALA A 366 7.60 16.21 -16.86
CA ALA A 366 8.81 15.52 -17.29
C ALA A 366 9.23 15.89 -18.72
N LEU A 367 8.32 16.47 -19.52
CA LEU A 367 8.58 16.90 -20.89
C LEU A 367 9.08 18.36 -20.97
N GLN A 368 8.88 19.13 -19.93
CA GLN A 368 9.40 20.50 -19.80
C GLN A 368 10.90 20.48 -19.41
#